data_5c7c290af875ec0060cee9238423c8d2
#
_entry.id   5c7c290af875ec0060cee9238423c8d2
#
_cell.length_a   1.000
_cell.length_b   1.000
_cell.length_c   1.000
_cell.angle_alpha   90.00
_cell.angle_beta   90.00
_cell.angle_gamma   90.00
#
_symmetry.space_group_name_H-M   'P 1'
#
loop_
_entity.id
_entity.type
_entity.pdbx_description
1 polymer ?
#
loop_
_entity_poly.entity_id
_entity_poly.type
_entity_poly.pdbx_seq_one_letter_code
_entity_poly.pdbx_strand_id
1 'polypeptide(L)'
;MTGARNWREVKAEGHRLNPDLANPELRAEAAAQLDGRIAGHHLKELRQGVGVTQAELAAALGVSQARVSQIENGDLAAMELETLRAYARALGGHVDISVSVGPHTIKVA
;
A
#
# COMPACT_ATOMS: atom_id res chain seq x y z
N MET A 1 35.81 -11.71 -2.78
CA MET A 1 34.91 -12.02 -2.65
C MET A 1 34.19 -11.81 -3.41
N THR A 2 33.80 -12.12 -3.67
CA THR A 2 33.08 -11.97 -4.13
C THR A 2 32.09 -11.71 -3.76
N GLY A 3 31.91 -11.24 -3.22
CA GLY A 3 30.83 -10.89 -2.67
C GLY A 3 29.57 -10.85 -3.27
N ALA A 4 29.55 -10.53 -4.36
CA ALA A 4 28.27 -10.38 -5.01
C ALA A 4 27.79 -11.71 -5.55
N ARG A 5 26.79 -12.22 -4.95
CA ARG A 5 26.01 -13.33 -5.49
C ARG A 5 25.05 -12.74 -6.52
N ASN A 6 24.83 -13.45 -7.63
CA ASN A 6 23.86 -12.97 -8.57
C ASN A 6 22.43 -13.20 -8.01
N TRP A 7 21.52 -12.45 -8.51
CA TRP A 7 20.13 -12.46 -8.03
C TRP A 7 19.46 -13.84 -8.18
N ARG A 8 19.80 -14.57 -9.22
CA ARG A 8 19.25 -15.91 -9.45
C ARG A 8 19.67 -16.90 -8.38
N GLU A 9 20.90 -16.86 -7.96
CA GLU A 9 21.42 -17.70 -6.88
C GLU A 9 20.75 -17.42 -5.56
N VAL A 10 20.58 -16.17 -5.22
CA VAL A 10 19.89 -15.75 -4.00
C VAL A 10 18.46 -16.22 -4.01
N LYS A 11 17.77 -16.07 -5.14
CA LYS A 11 16.40 -16.52 -5.31
C LYS A 11 16.25 -18.03 -5.18
N ALA A 12 17.11 -18.78 -5.86
CA ALA A 12 17.09 -20.25 -5.82
C ALA A 12 17.33 -20.77 -4.40
N GLU A 13 18.26 -20.14 -3.69
CA GLU A 13 18.56 -20.51 -2.32
C GLU A 13 17.38 -20.24 -1.39
N GLY A 14 16.73 -19.10 -1.54
CA GLY A 14 15.53 -18.77 -0.78
C GLY A 14 14.40 -19.75 -1.02
N HIS A 15 14.19 -20.18 -2.25
CA HIS A 15 13.17 -21.17 -2.60
C HIS A 15 13.46 -22.54 -2.00
N ARG A 16 14.73 -22.92 -1.88
CA ARG A 16 15.11 -24.20 -1.27
C ARG A 16 14.88 -24.20 0.24
N LEU A 17 15.17 -23.07 0.88
CA LEU A 17 15.02 -22.92 2.33
C LEU A 17 13.57 -22.76 2.76
N ASN A 18 12.75 -22.19 1.90
CA ASN A 18 11.34 -21.96 2.18
C ASN A 18 10.52 -22.20 0.91
N PRO A 19 9.97 -23.42 0.75
CA PRO A 19 9.19 -23.76 -0.45
C PRO A 19 7.99 -22.85 -0.72
N ASP A 20 7.42 -22.24 0.32
CA ASP A 20 6.29 -21.32 0.17
C ASP A 20 6.67 -20.08 -0.67
N LEU A 21 7.95 -19.70 -0.66
CA LEU A 21 8.42 -18.60 -1.50
C LEU A 21 8.37 -18.92 -2.99
N ALA A 22 8.30 -20.19 -3.35
CA ALA A 22 8.17 -20.62 -4.74
C ALA A 22 6.73 -20.54 -5.25
N ASN A 23 5.74 -20.43 -4.35
CA ASN A 23 4.33 -20.35 -4.73
C ASN A 23 3.99 -18.92 -5.20
N PRO A 24 3.64 -18.72 -6.50
CA PRO A 24 3.34 -17.39 -7.02
C PRO A 24 2.16 -16.72 -6.33
N GLU A 25 1.15 -17.48 -5.95
CA GLU A 25 -0.04 -16.94 -5.29
C GLU A 25 0.29 -16.39 -3.91
N LEU A 26 1.04 -17.15 -3.12
CA LEU A 26 1.45 -16.72 -1.77
C LEU A 26 2.38 -15.51 -1.85
N ARG A 27 3.27 -15.47 -2.83
CA ARG A 27 4.16 -14.32 -3.04
C ARG A 27 3.37 -13.07 -3.44
N ALA A 28 2.40 -13.22 -4.33
CA ALA A 28 1.56 -12.12 -4.75
C ALA A 28 0.73 -11.56 -3.58
N GLU A 29 0.18 -12.45 -2.76
CA GLU A 29 -0.55 -12.06 -1.55
C GLU A 29 0.34 -11.30 -0.56
N ALA A 30 1.53 -11.83 -0.28
CA ALA A 30 2.47 -11.20 0.63
C ALA A 30 2.90 -9.83 0.12
N ALA A 31 3.18 -9.69 -1.18
CA ALA A 31 3.54 -8.42 -1.79
C ALA A 31 2.39 -7.41 -1.71
N ALA A 32 1.16 -7.84 -1.98
CA ALA A 32 -0.01 -6.99 -1.90
C ALA A 32 -0.25 -6.48 -0.47
N GLN A 33 -0.07 -7.34 0.53
CA GLN A 33 -0.19 -6.95 1.93
C GLN A 33 0.87 -5.93 2.33
N LEU A 34 2.11 -6.13 1.89
CA LEU A 34 3.19 -5.20 2.17
C LEU A 34 2.94 -3.84 1.52
N ASP A 35 2.52 -3.83 0.26
CA ASP A 35 2.16 -2.60 -0.46
C ASP A 35 1.02 -1.86 0.22
N GLY A 36 0.03 -2.59 0.73
CA GLY A 36 -1.07 -2.01 1.49
C GLY A 36 -0.62 -1.34 2.77
N ARG A 37 0.30 -1.97 3.51
CA ARG A 37 0.85 -1.41 4.75
C ARG A 37 1.67 -0.15 4.47
N ILE A 38 2.47 -0.15 3.42
CA ILE A 38 3.25 1.01 3.01
C ILE A 38 2.31 2.15 2.63
N ALA A 39 1.29 1.87 1.81
CA ALA A 39 0.31 2.87 1.40
C ALA A 39 -0.44 3.45 2.61
N GLY A 40 -0.87 2.59 3.55
CA GLY A 40 -1.56 3.02 4.77
C GLY A 40 -0.69 3.92 5.62
N HIS A 41 0.58 3.59 5.76
CA HIS A 41 1.54 4.41 6.51
C HIS A 41 1.72 5.79 5.87
N HIS A 42 1.82 5.85 4.55
CA HIS A 42 1.92 7.10 3.82
C HIS A 42 0.66 7.97 4.01
N LEU A 43 -0.52 7.35 3.99
CA LEU A 43 -1.78 8.08 4.25
C LEU A 43 -1.79 8.67 5.65
N LYS A 44 -1.34 7.90 6.63
CA LYS A 44 -1.21 8.39 8.01
C LYS A 44 -0.27 9.58 8.10
N GLU A 45 0.87 9.51 7.44
CA GLU A 45 1.84 10.62 7.40
C GLU A 45 1.22 11.87 6.79
N LEU A 46 0.48 11.74 5.69
CA LEU A 46 -0.21 12.86 5.07
C LEU A 46 -1.22 13.49 6.01
N ARG A 47 -2.03 12.66 6.66
CA ARG A 47 -3.01 13.14 7.65
C ARG A 47 -2.34 13.92 8.78
N GLN A 48 -1.29 13.35 9.34
CA GLN A 48 -0.55 13.98 10.44
C GLN A 48 0.13 15.27 9.99
N GLY A 49 0.64 15.31 8.76
CA GLY A 49 1.24 16.49 8.18
C GLY A 49 0.26 17.64 8.00
N VAL A 50 -0.99 17.34 7.75
CA VAL A 50 -2.08 18.33 7.67
C VAL A 50 -2.56 18.75 9.07
N GLY A 51 -2.29 17.94 10.09
CA GLY A 51 -2.69 18.24 11.46
C GLY A 51 -4.09 17.76 11.84
N VAL A 52 -4.59 16.75 11.14
CA VAL A 52 -5.93 16.18 11.35
C VAL A 52 -5.80 14.87 12.14
N THR A 53 -6.63 14.68 13.16
CA THR A 53 -6.67 13.43 13.92
C THR A 53 -7.51 12.39 13.19
N GLN A 54 -7.34 11.11 13.56
CA GLN A 54 -8.18 10.04 13.03
C GLN A 54 -9.66 10.30 13.31
N ALA A 55 -9.98 10.78 14.49
CA ALA A 55 -11.37 11.09 14.87
C ALA A 55 -11.97 12.20 14.00
N GLU A 56 -11.21 13.25 13.76
CA GLU A 56 -11.63 14.36 12.92
C GLU A 56 -11.84 13.91 11.47
N LEU A 57 -10.92 13.11 10.95
CA LEU A 57 -11.04 12.56 9.60
C LEU A 57 -12.24 11.62 9.48
N ALA A 58 -12.45 10.77 10.48
CA ALA A 58 -13.59 9.85 10.51
C ALA A 58 -14.91 10.62 10.46
N ALA A 59 -15.01 11.69 11.22
CA ALA A 59 -16.18 12.56 11.22
C ALA A 59 -16.43 13.18 9.83
N ALA A 60 -15.36 13.65 9.19
CA ALA A 60 -15.46 14.24 7.85
C ALA A 60 -15.86 13.21 6.79
N LEU A 61 -15.44 11.97 6.95
CA LEU A 61 -15.77 10.87 6.02
C LEU A 61 -17.14 10.24 6.32
N GLY A 62 -17.69 10.50 7.50
CA GLY A 62 -18.91 9.82 7.92
C GLY A 62 -18.73 8.35 8.25
N VAL A 63 -17.54 7.98 8.72
CA VAL A 63 -17.20 6.60 9.09
C VAL A 63 -16.70 6.57 10.54
N SER A 64 -16.45 5.36 11.06
CA SER A 64 -15.89 5.21 12.40
C SER A 64 -14.37 5.48 12.39
N GLN A 65 -13.85 5.86 13.55
CA GLN A 65 -12.41 5.98 13.74
C GLN A 65 -11.70 4.65 13.48
N ALA A 66 -12.33 3.53 13.85
CA ALA A 66 -11.80 2.19 13.58
C ALA A 66 -11.60 1.96 12.09
N ARG A 67 -12.50 2.46 11.24
CA ARG A 67 -12.38 2.37 9.78
C ARG A 67 -11.16 3.14 9.28
N VAL A 68 -10.94 4.34 9.77
CA VAL A 68 -9.76 5.15 9.44
C VAL A 68 -8.49 4.41 9.88
N SER A 69 -8.49 3.86 11.07
CA SER A 69 -7.37 3.07 11.58
C SER A 69 -7.06 1.86 10.68
N GLN A 70 -8.08 1.15 10.22
CA GLN A 70 -7.92 0.01 9.30
C GLN A 70 -7.27 0.43 7.98
N ILE A 71 -7.69 1.57 7.42
CA ILE A 71 -7.11 2.10 6.19
C ILE A 71 -5.62 2.40 6.41
N GLU A 72 -5.28 3.06 7.49
CA GLU A 72 -3.90 3.45 7.80
C GLU A 72 -3.02 2.27 8.21
N ASN A 73 -3.61 1.17 8.66
CA ASN A 73 -2.90 -0.06 8.94
C ASN A 73 -2.76 -0.98 7.73
N GLY A 74 -3.26 -0.55 6.59
CA GLY A 74 -3.07 -1.27 5.34
C GLY A 74 -4.06 -2.41 5.09
N ASP A 75 -5.25 -2.34 5.69
CA ASP A 75 -6.30 -3.30 5.40
C ASP A 75 -6.78 -3.10 3.96
N LEU A 76 -6.42 -4.03 3.08
CA LEU A 76 -6.74 -3.95 1.66
C LEU A 76 -8.25 -3.93 1.39
N ALA A 77 -9.04 -4.60 2.23
CA ALA A 77 -10.49 -4.58 2.11
C ALA A 77 -11.08 -3.19 2.38
N ALA A 78 -10.36 -2.37 3.15
CA ALA A 78 -10.75 -0.99 3.44
C ALA A 78 -10.17 0.01 2.43
N MET A 79 -9.26 -0.43 1.56
CA MET A 79 -8.54 0.44 0.61
C MET A 79 -9.15 0.45 -0.79
N GLU A 80 -10.43 0.59 -0.89
CA GLU A 80 -11.07 0.78 -2.18
C GLU A 80 -10.75 2.18 -2.73
N LEU A 81 -10.73 2.31 -4.05
CA LEU A 81 -10.41 3.57 -4.72
C LEU A 81 -11.30 4.72 -4.25
N GLU A 82 -12.60 4.48 -4.13
CA GLU A 82 -13.53 5.51 -3.66
C GLU A 82 -13.23 5.94 -2.23
N THR A 83 -12.81 5.00 -1.38
CA THR A 83 -12.39 5.29 -0.01
C THR A 83 -11.14 6.17 0.01
N LEU A 84 -10.16 5.85 -0.83
CA LEU A 84 -8.93 6.65 -0.95
C LEU A 84 -9.22 8.05 -1.48
N ARG A 85 -10.13 8.17 -2.44
CA ARG A 85 -10.54 9.47 -2.97
C ARG A 85 -11.22 10.32 -1.90
N ALA A 86 -12.11 9.72 -1.13
CA ALA A 86 -12.78 10.42 -0.03
C ALA A 86 -11.78 10.85 1.05
N TYR A 87 -10.85 9.95 1.40
CA TYR A 87 -9.79 10.22 2.36
C TYR A 87 -8.95 11.44 1.93
N ALA A 88 -8.44 11.42 0.69
CA ALA A 88 -7.64 12.50 0.16
C ALA A 88 -8.43 13.82 0.11
N ARG A 89 -9.68 13.77 -0.32
CA ARG A 89 -10.54 14.93 -0.44
C ARG A 89 -10.81 15.57 0.92
N ALA A 90 -10.98 14.75 1.95
CA ALA A 90 -11.17 15.24 3.32
C ALA A 90 -9.93 15.97 3.86
N LEU A 91 -8.75 15.65 3.33
CA LEU A 91 -7.50 16.33 3.66
C LEU A 91 -7.21 17.54 2.75
N GLY A 92 -8.08 17.84 1.82
CA GLY A 92 -7.90 18.92 0.86
C GLY A 92 -7.07 18.55 -0.35
N GLY A 93 -6.86 17.26 -0.59
CA GLY A 93 -6.08 16.75 -1.70
C GLY A 93 -6.90 15.94 -2.70
N HIS A 94 -6.21 15.18 -3.52
CA HIS A 94 -6.82 14.31 -4.52
C HIS A 94 -5.93 13.08 -4.76
N VAL A 95 -6.50 12.07 -5.41
CA VAL A 95 -5.77 10.84 -5.77
C VAL A 95 -5.48 10.86 -7.26
N ASP A 96 -4.23 10.61 -7.61
CA ASP A 96 -3.80 10.40 -8.99
C ASP A 96 -3.48 8.92 -9.18
N ILE A 97 -3.97 8.34 -10.27
CA ILE A 97 -3.71 6.95 -10.61
C ILE A 97 -2.98 6.90 -11.94
N SER A 98 -1.85 6.21 -11.94
CA SER A 98 -1.03 6.00 -13.12
C SER A 98 -0.87 4.53 -13.40
N VAL A 99 -0.82 4.17 -14.68
CA VAL A 99 -0.50 2.81 -15.12
C VAL A 99 0.82 2.85 -15.86
N SER A 100 1.75 2.00 -15.43
CA SER A 100 3.06 1.89 -16.05
C SER A 100 3.23 0.53 -16.69
N VAL A 101 3.60 0.51 -17.98
CA VAL A 101 3.89 -0.71 -18.73
C VAL A 101 5.20 -0.49 -19.46
N GLY A 102 6.25 -1.21 -19.05
CA GLY A 102 7.60 -1.00 -19.56
C GLY A 102 8.04 0.44 -19.33
N PRO A 103 8.53 1.16 -20.38
CA PRO A 103 8.94 2.56 -20.25
C PRO A 103 7.78 3.55 -20.33
N HIS A 104 6.56 3.08 -20.52
CA HIS A 104 5.38 3.93 -20.70
C HIS A 104 4.63 4.10 -19.39
N THR A 105 4.31 5.33 -19.04
CA THR A 105 3.48 5.66 -17.87
C THR A 105 2.40 6.64 -18.30
N ILE A 106 1.15 6.30 -18.00
CA ILE A 106 -0.02 7.11 -18.35
C ILE A 106 -0.87 7.35 -17.10
N LYS A 107 -1.22 8.60 -16.86
CA LYS A 107 -2.19 8.93 -15.81
C LYS A 107 -3.58 8.58 -16.33
N VAL A 108 -4.31 7.73 -15.59
CA VAL A 108 -5.64 7.27 -16.00
C VAL A 108 -6.77 7.88 -15.18
N ALA A 109 -6.46 8.46 -14.01
CA ALA A 109 -7.48 9.11 -13.18
C ALA A 109 -6.88 10.15 -12.25
#